data_bf17b3f1a36e466fdd7e1b3bfe580fe9
#
_entry.id   bf17b3f1a36e466fdd7e1b3bfe580fe9
#
_cell.length_a   1.000
_cell.length_b   1.000
_cell.length_c   1.000
_cell.angle_alpha   90.00
_cell.angle_beta   90.00
_cell.angle_gamma   90.00
#
_symmetry.space_group_name_H-M   'P 1'
#
loop_
_entity.id
_entity.type
_entity.pdbx_description
1 polymer ?
#
loop_
_entity_poly.entity_id
_entity_poly.type
_entity_poly.pdbx_seq_one_letter_code
_entity_poly.pdbx_strand_id
1 'polypeptide(L)' 'MKIGQTVEAKFKTLPVERAKSEQSSVELCPIRRGWVAWIHPKGRFITVTTKTLGGDVTENFLPEEVRAV' A
#
# COMPACT_ATOMS: atom_id res chain seq x y z
N MET A 1 0.91 -10.69 -12.01
CA MET A 1 -0.04 -9.99 -11.16
C MET A 1 -1.20 -9.50 -11.97
N LYS A 2 -2.38 -9.51 -11.44
CA LYS A 2 -3.56 -9.12 -12.17
C LYS A 2 -4.36 -8.10 -11.48
N ILE A 3 -5.14 -7.35 -12.21
CA ILE A 3 -6.04 -6.36 -11.64
C ILE A 3 -7.05 -7.11 -10.79
N GLY A 4 -7.30 -6.64 -9.60
CA GLY A 4 -8.20 -7.26 -8.64
C GLY A 4 -7.53 -8.26 -7.71
N GLN A 5 -6.27 -8.57 -7.96
CA GLN A 5 -5.58 -9.53 -7.12
C GLN A 5 -5.29 -8.93 -5.75
N THR A 6 -5.41 -9.72 -4.71
CA THR A 6 -5.11 -9.26 -3.36
C THR A 6 -3.61 -9.24 -3.17
N VAL A 7 -3.10 -8.13 -2.68
CA VAL A 7 -1.67 -7.94 -2.49
C VAL A 7 -1.42 -7.17 -1.20
N GLU A 8 -0.17 -7.10 -0.82
CA GLU A 8 0.24 -6.29 0.32
C GLU A 8 1.27 -5.29 -0.16
N ALA A 9 1.23 -4.11 0.39
CA ALA A 9 2.21 -3.09 0.06
C ALA A 9 2.34 -2.11 1.22
N LYS A 10 3.44 -1.38 1.24
CA LYS A 10 3.69 -0.46 2.30
C LYS A 10 3.17 0.89 1.89
N PHE A 11 2.06 1.30 2.38
CA PHE A 11 1.43 2.56 1.98
C PHE A 11 2.10 3.74 2.67
N LYS A 12 2.67 4.63 1.88
CA LYS A 12 3.41 5.74 2.42
C LYS A 12 2.58 6.95 2.72
N THR A 13 1.42 7.05 2.13
CA THR A 13 0.57 8.20 2.37
C THR A 13 -0.39 7.98 3.53
N LEU A 14 -0.48 6.77 4.09
CA LEU A 14 -1.36 6.55 5.21
C LEU A 14 -0.71 7.00 6.50
N PRO A 15 -1.47 7.53 7.38
CA PRO A 15 -0.93 7.99 8.63
C PRO A 15 -0.44 6.82 9.44
N VAL A 16 0.67 7.01 10.08
CA VAL A 16 1.18 5.98 10.89
C VAL A 16 0.41 5.99 12.16
N GLU A 17 0.00 4.88 12.63
CA GLU A 17 -0.75 4.84 13.76
C GLU A 17 0.07 5.17 14.86
N ARG A 18 0.23 6.01 15.46
CA ARG A 18 0.99 6.46 16.40
C ARG A 18 0.72 5.97 17.60
N ALA A 19 1.31 5.39 18.21
CA ALA A 19 1.02 4.86 19.33
C ALA A 19 1.44 5.78 20.22
N LYS A 20 1.20 6.35 20.56
CA LYS A 20 1.51 7.22 21.35
C LYS A 20 2.77 7.14 21.89
N SER A 21 3.30 6.45 22.06
CA SER A 21 4.48 6.39 22.62
C SER A 21 5.41 6.78 21.78
N GLU A 22 5.34 6.99 21.16
CA GLU A 22 6.08 7.33 20.40
C GLU A 22 7.19 7.38 20.22
N GLN A 23 7.82 7.36 20.43
CA GLN A 23 8.94 7.34 20.36
C GLN A 23 9.44 6.73 19.42
N SER A 24 9.09 6.35 18.88
CA SER A 24 9.47 5.64 18.03
C SER A 24 9.87 6.22 17.03
N SER A 25 10.40 6.79 16.88
CA SER A 25 10.77 7.44 15.88
C SER A 25 10.84 6.78 14.66
N VAL A 26 10.85 5.74 14.54
CA VAL A 26 10.95 5.13 13.37
C VAL A 26 9.76 5.21 12.71
N GLU A 27 9.64 5.74 11.63
CA GLU A 27 8.54 5.86 11.03
C GLU A 27 8.28 4.70 10.32
N LEU A 28 7.46 3.91 10.45
CA LEU A 28 7.09 2.82 9.76
C LEU A 28 5.91 3.03 8.94
N CYS A 29 6.02 2.86 7.70
CA CYS A 29 4.87 2.95 6.82
C CYS A 29 4.03 1.70 7.05
N PRO A 30 2.74 1.83 7.13
CA PRO A 30 1.89 0.67 7.37
C PRO A 30 1.86 -0.27 6.18
N ILE A 31 1.92 -1.55 6.45
CA ILE A 31 1.78 -2.55 5.44
C ILE A 31 0.33 -2.94 5.44
N ARG A 32 -0.33 -2.77 4.31
CA ARG A 32 -1.74 -3.05 4.25
C ARG A 32 -2.06 -3.97 3.11
N ARG A 33 -3.12 -4.73 3.25
CA ARG A 33 -3.61 -5.55 2.19
C ARG A 33 -4.58 -4.76 1.39
N GLY A 34 -4.50 -4.87 0.11
CA GLY A 34 -5.41 -4.21 -0.76
C GLY A 34 -5.53 -5.00 -2.03
N TRP A 35 -5.93 -4.36 -3.10
CA TRP A 35 -6.05 -5.05 -4.36
C TRP A 35 -5.42 -4.21 -5.47
N VAL A 36 -5.02 -4.89 -6.52
CA VAL A 36 -4.41 -4.23 -7.65
C VAL A 36 -5.51 -3.51 -8.42
N ALA A 37 -5.43 -2.20 -8.49
CA ALA A 37 -6.40 -1.41 -9.21
C ALA A 37 -5.98 -1.21 -10.66
N TRP A 38 -4.69 -1.15 -10.92
CA TRP A 38 -4.21 -0.95 -12.27
C TRP A 38 -2.75 -1.34 -12.38
N ILE A 39 -2.32 -1.74 -13.55
CA ILE A 39 -0.96 -2.13 -13.78
C ILE A 39 -0.49 -1.36 -14.99
N HIS A 40 0.63 -0.66 -14.87
CA HIS A 40 1.17 0.10 -15.98
C HIS A 40 1.49 -0.87 -17.11
N PRO A 41 1.11 -0.55 -18.33
CA PRO A 41 1.32 -1.46 -19.46
C PRO A 41 2.76 -1.87 -19.66
N LYS A 42 3.70 -1.04 -19.29
CA LYS A 42 5.08 -1.39 -19.41
C LYS A 42 5.67 -1.89 -18.11
N GLY A 43 4.84 -2.17 -17.15
CA GLY A 43 5.31 -2.72 -15.89
C GLY A 43 6.09 -1.77 -15.04
N ARG A 44 5.93 -0.47 -15.24
CA ARG A 44 6.68 0.48 -14.46
C ARG A 44 6.19 0.63 -13.05
N PHE A 45 4.92 0.50 -12.83
CA PHE A 45 4.37 0.58 -11.50
C PHE A 45 3.04 -0.15 -11.42
N ILE A 46 2.60 -0.39 -10.22
CA ILE A 46 1.33 -1.05 -9.96
C ILE A 46 0.56 -0.18 -9.02
N THR A 47 -0.68 0.08 -9.33
CA THR A 47 -1.55 0.90 -8.50
C THR A 47 -2.33 -0.02 -7.59
N VAL A 48 -2.23 0.20 -6.30
CA VAL A 48 -2.89 -0.65 -5.30
C VAL A 48 -3.82 0.20 -4.46
N THR A 49 -5.00 -0.30 -4.21
CA THR A 49 -5.99 0.38 -3.39
C THR A 49 -6.22 -0.42 -2.12
N THR A 50 -6.33 0.26 -1.01
CA THR A 50 -6.64 -0.40 0.25
C THR A 50 -7.78 0.33 0.92
N LYS A 51 -8.57 -0.35 1.74
CA LYS A 51 -9.63 0.27 2.44
C LYS A 51 -9.19 0.72 3.79
N THR A 52 -9.57 1.88 4.19
CA THR A 52 -9.26 2.39 5.51
C THR A 52 -10.55 2.91 6.11
N LEU A 53 -10.49 3.30 7.36
CA LEU A 53 -11.68 3.84 8.00
C LEU A 53 -12.12 5.14 7.35
N GLY A 54 -11.24 5.86 6.77
CA GLY A 54 -11.61 7.10 6.11
C GLY A 54 -11.94 6.95 4.66
N GLY A 55 -11.97 5.74 4.14
CA GLY A 55 -12.26 5.51 2.73
C GLY A 55 -11.14 4.77 2.06
N ASP A 56 -11.18 4.68 0.75
CA ASP A 56 -10.17 3.95 0.03
C ASP A 56 -8.97 4.83 -0.24
N VAL A 57 -7.80 4.27 -0.15
CA VAL A 57 -6.56 4.97 -0.43
C VAL A 57 -5.85 4.24 -1.55
N THR A 58 -5.40 4.99 -2.53
CA THR A 58 -4.74 4.42 -3.68
C THR A 58 -3.34 4.98 -3.83
N GLU A 59 -2.37 4.13 -4.04
CA GLU A 59 -1.00 4.55 -4.27
C GLU A 59 -0.37 3.75 -5.36
N ASN A 60 0.64 4.32 -5.99
CA ASN A 60 1.41 3.62 -7.01
C ASN A 60 2.66 3.07 -6.37
N PHE A 61 3.03 1.86 -6.72
CA PHE A 61 4.20 1.21 -6.16
C PHE A 61 5.04 0.62 -7.27
N LEU A 62 6.32 0.50 -7.02
CA LEU A 62 7.17 -0.24 -7.93
C LEU A 62 6.77 -1.70 -7.83
N PRO A 63 6.90 -2.45 -8.90
CA PRO A 63 6.48 -3.86 -8.85
C PRO A 63 7.12 -4.65 -7.72
N GLU A 64 8.36 -4.35 -7.41
CA GLU A 64 9.03 -5.07 -6.35
C GLU A 64 8.56 -4.68 -4.95
N GLU A 65 7.77 -3.64 -4.85
CA GLU A 65 7.24 -3.22 -3.57
C GLU A 65 5.92 -3.89 -3.24
N VAL A 66 5.34 -4.60 -4.18
CA VAL A 66 4.04 -5.22 -4.00
C VAL A 66 4.22 -6.72 -3.87
N ARG A 67 3.59 -7.31 -2.84
CA ARG A 67 3.73 -8.69 -2.61
C ARG A 67 2.43 -9.40 -2.74
N ALA A 68 2.37 -10.46 -3.48
CA ALA A 68 1.14 -11.22 -3.61
C ALA A 68 0.85 -11.93 -2.30
N VAL A 69 -0.38 -12.01 -1.93
CA VAL A 69 -0.78 -12.62 -0.69
C VAL A 69 -1.31 -14.01 -0.90
#